data_4ebf4236728a3933c4be0a21c42b4c68
#
_entry.id   4ebf4236728a3933c4be0a21c42b4c68
#
_cell.length_a   1.000
_cell.length_b   1.000
_cell.length_c   1.000
_cell.angle_alpha   90.00
_cell.angle_beta   90.00
_cell.angle_gamma   90.00
#
_symmetry.space_group_name_H-M   'P 1'
#
loop_
_entity.id
_entity.type
_entity.pdbx_description
1 polymer ?
#
loop_
_entity_poly.entity_id
_entity_poly.type
_entity_poly.pdbx_seq_one_letter_code
_entity_poly.pdbx_strand_id
1 'polypeptide(L)'
;MILPNDITNLKTDITDKIGQKIIVKGALGRSKYFEKEATIEKTYPNLFIVKYDDEERNVTYSYKDVLTRTVEVDVYDGVGYSPLIPPPVETKKIKNLE
;
A
#
# COMPACT_ATOMS: atom_id res chain seq x y z
N MET A 1 -0.61 -11.91 -12.10
CA MET A 1 -2.09 -11.98 -12.10
C MET A 1 -2.63 -11.82 -10.68
N ILE A 2 -3.72 -11.06 -10.55
CA ILE A 2 -4.36 -10.86 -9.24
C ILE A 2 -5.52 -11.82 -9.11
N LEU A 3 -5.48 -12.61 -8.04
CA LEU A 3 -6.54 -13.56 -7.76
C LEU A 3 -7.54 -12.95 -6.78
N PRO A 4 -8.80 -13.42 -6.76
CA PRO A 4 -9.77 -12.90 -5.81
C PRO A 4 -9.30 -12.99 -4.35
N ASN A 5 -8.59 -14.05 -4.00
CA ASN A 5 -8.07 -14.19 -2.63
C ASN A 5 -7.05 -13.13 -2.28
N ASP A 6 -6.30 -12.65 -3.26
CA ASP A 6 -5.32 -11.60 -3.01
C ASP A 6 -6.00 -10.33 -2.53
N ILE A 7 -7.11 -9.98 -3.15
CA ILE A 7 -7.88 -8.80 -2.76
C ILE A 7 -8.48 -8.99 -1.38
N THR A 8 -9.06 -10.15 -1.10
CA THR A 8 -9.65 -10.43 0.19
C THR A 8 -8.62 -10.38 1.31
N ASN A 9 -7.46 -10.97 1.08
CA ASN A 9 -6.40 -10.98 2.08
C ASN A 9 -5.88 -9.57 2.34
N LEU A 10 -5.71 -8.78 1.29
CA LEU A 10 -5.24 -7.41 1.44
C LEU A 10 -6.28 -6.56 2.18
N LYS A 11 -7.56 -6.75 1.85
CA LYS A 11 -8.63 -6.03 2.55
C LYS A 11 -8.60 -6.35 4.04
N THR A 12 -8.42 -7.61 4.40
CA THR A 12 -8.35 -8.02 5.79
C THR A 12 -7.16 -7.35 6.49
N ASP A 13 -6.00 -7.36 5.84
CA ASP A 13 -4.81 -6.74 6.40
C ASP A 13 -5.01 -5.25 6.63
N ILE A 14 -5.58 -4.56 5.65
CA ILE A 14 -5.80 -3.13 5.77
C ILE A 14 -6.86 -2.83 6.82
N THR A 15 -7.91 -3.66 6.89
CA THR A 15 -8.96 -3.48 7.89
C THR A 15 -8.38 -3.57 9.29
N ASP A 16 -7.45 -4.49 9.52
CA ASP A 16 -6.80 -4.63 10.82
C ASP A 16 -5.96 -3.42 11.17
N LYS A 17 -5.65 -2.59 10.20
CA LYS A 17 -4.76 -1.44 10.40
C LYS A 17 -5.50 -0.10 10.33
N ILE A 18 -6.83 -0.13 10.38
CA ILE A 18 -7.59 1.12 10.41
C ILE A 18 -7.14 1.94 11.62
N GLY A 19 -6.90 3.22 11.39
CA GLY A 19 -6.41 4.13 12.42
C GLY A 19 -4.90 4.22 12.52
N GLN A 20 -4.18 3.38 11.80
CA GLN A 20 -2.71 3.40 11.86
C GLN A 20 -2.14 4.35 10.81
N LYS A 21 -0.98 4.88 11.14
CA LYS A 21 -0.22 5.72 10.23
C LYS A 21 0.38 4.90 9.10
N ILE A 22 0.33 5.47 7.92
CA ILE A 22 0.94 4.85 6.73
C ILE A 22 1.62 5.94 5.92
N ILE A 23 2.47 5.50 4.99
CA ILE A 23 3.01 6.37 3.95
C ILE A 23 2.56 5.79 2.63
N VAL A 24 1.91 6.64 1.82
CA VAL A 24 1.45 6.25 0.49
C VAL A 24 2.42 6.84 -0.52
N LYS A 25 2.92 6.00 -1.40
CA LYS A 25 3.85 6.40 -2.45
C LYS A 25 3.29 6.02 -3.80
N GLY A 26 3.50 6.87 -4.78
CA GLY A 26 3.06 6.56 -6.12
C GLY A 26 3.78 7.39 -7.15
N ALA A 27 3.58 7.04 -8.41
CA ALA A 27 4.18 7.75 -9.51
C ALA A 27 3.23 8.83 -10.00
N LEU A 28 3.77 10.03 -10.23
CA LEU A 28 3.03 11.14 -10.81
C LEU A 28 3.31 11.28 -12.30
N GLY A 29 4.31 10.55 -12.79
CA GLY A 29 4.71 10.60 -14.19
C GLY A 29 6.00 9.84 -14.35
N ARG A 30 6.71 10.10 -15.44
CA ARG A 30 7.89 9.33 -15.77
C ARG A 30 8.96 9.33 -14.69
N SER A 31 9.28 10.50 -14.18
CA SER A 31 10.39 10.64 -13.23
C SER A 31 9.95 11.28 -11.94
N LYS A 32 8.65 11.37 -11.71
CA LYS A 32 8.15 12.05 -10.53
C LYS A 32 7.35 11.07 -9.67
N TYR A 33 7.57 11.18 -8.38
CA TYR A 33 6.89 10.35 -7.41
C TYR A 33 6.33 11.22 -6.31
N PHE A 34 5.31 10.73 -5.65
CA PHE A 34 4.80 11.41 -4.46
C PHE A 34 4.90 10.47 -3.27
N GLU A 35 4.97 11.07 -2.10
CA GLU A 35 5.00 10.33 -0.85
C GLU A 35 4.22 11.16 0.16
N LYS A 36 3.17 10.56 0.73
CA LYS A 36 2.28 11.27 1.64
C LYS A 36 2.04 10.45 2.90
N GLU A 37 2.11 11.12 4.04
CA GLU A 37 1.70 10.52 5.30
C GLU A 37 0.19 10.53 5.38
N ALA A 38 -0.37 9.42 5.82
CA ALA A 38 -1.82 9.26 5.87
C ALA A 38 -2.20 8.32 6.99
N THR A 39 -3.51 8.24 7.24
CA THR A 39 -4.07 7.31 8.21
C THR A 39 -5.17 6.54 7.51
N ILE A 40 -5.22 5.23 7.73
CA ILE A 40 -6.26 4.40 7.15
C ILE A 40 -7.57 4.70 7.88
N GLU A 41 -8.61 5.07 7.11
CA GLU A 41 -9.89 5.47 7.68
C GLU A 41 -10.94 4.37 7.58
N LYS A 42 -11.10 3.77 6.40
CA LYS A 42 -12.17 2.82 6.15
C LYS A 42 -11.80 1.85 5.05
N THR A 43 -12.42 0.67 5.09
CA THR A 43 -12.26 -0.30 4.00
C THR A 43 -13.62 -0.67 3.44
N TYR A 44 -13.65 -0.95 2.15
CA TYR A 44 -14.81 -1.40 1.41
C TYR A 44 -14.41 -2.63 0.59
N PRO A 45 -15.36 -3.33 -0.03
CA PRO A 45 -15.01 -4.57 -0.73
C PRO A 45 -13.95 -4.44 -1.81
N ASN A 46 -13.89 -3.31 -2.52
CA ASN A 46 -12.97 -3.14 -3.63
C ASN A 46 -11.97 -2.00 -3.45
N LEU A 47 -12.11 -1.22 -2.37
CA LEU A 47 -11.28 -0.05 -2.19
C LEU A 47 -11.16 0.29 -0.70
N PHE A 48 -10.27 1.20 -0.40
CA PHE A 48 -10.14 1.71 0.95
C PHE A 48 -9.89 3.21 0.90
N ILE A 49 -10.18 3.87 2.02
CA ILE A 49 -10.05 5.31 2.13
C ILE A 49 -8.99 5.62 3.17
N VAL A 50 -8.10 6.52 2.81
CA VAL A 50 -7.07 7.04 3.73
C VAL A 50 -7.26 8.54 3.83
N LYS A 51 -6.81 9.10 4.95
CA LYS A 51 -6.83 10.55 5.15
C LYS A 51 -5.40 11.04 5.14
N TYR A 52 -5.09 11.95 4.23
CA TYR A 52 -3.77 12.57 4.19
C TYR A 52 -3.63 13.49 5.40
N ASP A 53 -2.57 13.27 6.17
CA ASP A 53 -2.42 13.98 7.44
C ASP A 53 -2.21 15.47 7.26
N ASP A 54 -1.40 15.86 6.28
CA ASP A 54 -1.06 17.27 6.10
C ASP A 54 -2.15 18.08 5.41
N GLU A 55 -3.00 17.42 4.63
CA GLU A 55 -4.07 18.10 3.90
C GLU A 55 -5.44 17.87 4.51
N GLU A 56 -5.53 16.93 5.44
CA GLU A 56 -6.80 16.54 6.07
C GLU A 56 -7.84 16.20 5.01
N ARG A 57 -7.42 15.50 3.96
CA ARG A 57 -8.25 15.17 2.83
C ARG A 57 -8.32 13.65 2.67
N ASN A 58 -9.53 13.15 2.43
CA ASN A 58 -9.73 11.72 2.20
C ASN A 58 -9.42 11.38 0.75
N VAL A 59 -8.70 10.29 0.55
CA VAL A 59 -8.33 9.82 -0.78
C VAL A 59 -8.67 8.34 -0.86
N THR A 60 -9.21 7.93 -1.99
CA THR A 60 -9.62 6.55 -2.22
C THR A 60 -8.57 5.84 -3.07
N TYR A 61 -8.22 4.64 -2.65
CA TYR A 61 -7.33 3.76 -3.42
C TYR A 61 -7.97 2.39 -3.55
N SER A 62 -7.73 1.72 -4.66
CA SER A 62 -8.23 0.36 -4.82
C SER A 62 -7.17 -0.63 -4.35
N TYR A 63 -7.62 -1.80 -3.92
CA TYR A 63 -6.68 -2.86 -3.54
C TYR A 63 -5.85 -3.30 -4.74
N LYS A 64 -6.45 -3.23 -5.92
CA LYS A 64 -5.76 -3.60 -7.14
C LYS A 64 -4.54 -2.70 -7.38
N ASP A 65 -4.69 -1.40 -7.10
CA ASP A 65 -3.57 -0.47 -7.27
C ASP A 65 -2.39 -0.84 -6.37
N VAL A 66 -2.68 -1.31 -5.16
CA VAL A 66 -1.63 -1.72 -4.23
C VAL A 66 -1.00 -3.03 -4.70
N LEU A 67 -1.81 -3.96 -5.16
CA LEU A 67 -1.31 -5.26 -5.60
C LEU A 67 -0.49 -5.16 -6.87
N THR A 68 -0.83 -4.26 -7.77
CA THR A 68 -0.06 -4.05 -9.00
C THR A 68 1.11 -3.11 -8.79
N ARG A 69 1.28 -2.60 -7.58
CA ARG A 69 2.35 -1.67 -7.20
C ARG A 69 2.28 -0.33 -7.92
N THR A 70 1.10 0.00 -8.42
CA THR A 70 0.83 1.35 -8.90
C THR A 70 0.92 2.33 -7.74
N VAL A 71 0.49 1.88 -6.56
CA VAL A 71 0.61 2.63 -5.31
C VAL A 71 1.25 1.70 -4.30
N GLU A 72 2.21 2.21 -3.54
CA GLU A 72 2.85 1.45 -2.47
C GLU A 72 2.45 2.03 -1.13
N VAL A 73 2.26 1.16 -0.16
CA VAL A 73 1.85 1.56 1.18
C VAL A 73 2.83 0.97 2.18
N ASP A 74 3.41 1.84 3.00
CA ASP A 74 4.24 1.42 4.13
C ASP A 74 3.45 1.68 5.40
N VAL A 75 3.48 0.73 6.33
CA VAL A 75 2.72 0.81 7.57
C VAL A 75 3.66 1.06 8.73
N TYR A 76 3.29 1.98 9.61
CA TYR A 76 4.08 2.29 10.79
C TYR A 76 3.79 1.29 11.89
N ASP A 77 4.85 0.67 12.42
CA ASP A 77 4.70 -0.37 13.43
C ASP A 77 5.13 0.08 14.83
N GLY A 78 5.35 1.39 15.00
CA GLY A 78 5.79 1.92 16.28
C GLY A 78 7.29 2.18 16.36
N VAL A 79 8.05 1.55 15.48
CA VAL A 79 9.50 1.72 15.43
C VAL A 79 9.92 2.32 14.10
N GLY A 80 9.28 1.90 13.03
CA GLY A 80 9.58 2.39 11.70
C GLY A 80 8.49 1.95 10.74
N TYR A 81 8.71 2.19 9.46
CA TYR A 81 7.76 1.83 8.43
C TYR A 81 8.18 0.55 7.73
N SER A 82 7.21 -0.30 7.44
CA SER A 82 7.44 -1.55 6.73
C SER A 82 6.43 -1.66 5.59
N PRO A 83 6.83 -2.20 4.43
CA PRO A 83 5.88 -2.32 3.32
C PRO A 83 4.71 -3.22 3.69
N LEU A 84 3.51 -2.79 3.34
CA LEU A 84 2.31 -3.60 3.56
C LEU A 84 2.39 -4.88 2.75
N ILE A 85 2.87 -4.78 1.51
CA ILE A 85 3.12 -5.93 0.67
C ILE A 85 4.63 -6.01 0.45
N PRO A 86 5.28 -7.09 0.92
CA PRO A 86 6.73 -7.20 0.78
C PRO A 86 7.13 -7.21 -0.69
N PRO A 87 8.32 -6.71 -1.02
CA PRO A 87 8.77 -6.78 -2.41
C PRO A 87 8.90 -8.24 -2.85
N PRO A 88 8.76 -8.49 -4.16
CA PRO A 88 8.93 -9.86 -4.66
C PRO A 88 10.32 -10.39 -4.33
N VAL A 89 10.33 -11.64 -3.95
CA VAL A 89 11.60 -12.28 -3.64
C VAL A 89 12.21 -12.78 -4.92
N GLU A 90 12.82 -12.27 -5.60
CA GLU A 90 13.23 -12.67 -6.77
C GLU A 90 14.54 -12.45 -7.08
N THR A 91 14.40 -12.22 -6.77
CA THR A 91 15.17 -11.97 -6.95
C THR A 91 16.01 -12.89 -6.81
N LYS A 92 15.87 -13.54 -6.68
CA LYS A 92 16.27 -14.23 -6.49
C LYS A 92 16.85 -14.81 -7.18
N LYS A 93 17.00 -14.50 -7.58
CA LYS A 93 17.42 -14.81 -7.97
C LYS A 93 18.12 -14.99 -8.37
N ILE A 94 18.14 -14.98 -8.71
CA ILE A 94 18.66 -15.15 -9.06
C ILE A 94 19.58 -15.29 -9.20
N LYS A 95 19.65 -15.35 -9.26
CA LYS A 95 20.48 -15.57 -9.29
C LYS A 95 21.16 -15.94 -9.44
N ASN A 96 21.15 -16.08 -9.77
CA ASN A 96 21.81 -16.48 -9.84
C ASN A 96 22.45 -16.57 -10.20
N LEU A 97 22.40 -16.39 -10.52
CA LEU A 97 23.03 -16.48 -10.74
C LEU A 97 23.81 -16.60 -10.75
N GLU A 98 23.75 -16.52 -10.79
CA GLU A 98 24.57 -16.72 -10.61
C GLU A 98 25.08 -16.96 -10.62
#